data_f0c895f84b2ce39e34d3d5c7bed5549e
#
_entry.id   f0c895f84b2ce39e34d3d5c7bed5549e
#
_cell.length_a   1.000
_cell.length_b   1.000
_cell.length_c   1.000
_cell.angle_alpha   90.00
_cell.angle_beta   90.00
_cell.angle_gamma   90.00
#
_symmetry.space_group_name_H-M   'P 1'
#
loop_
_entity.id
_entity.type
_entity.pdbx_description
1 polymer ?
#
loop_
_entity_poly.entity_id
_entity_poly.type
_entity_poly.pdbx_seq_one_letter_code
_entity_poly.pdbx_strand_id
1 'polypeptide(L)'
;GKRVVAFYTKEDIDLWNDCCARALAAAGAGPEDVCQVAYGYGLFTGGFGLNGGSQKLGCLTLPMSSGNTDRQLQFMEDLGSTVLCCTPSYAAYLAESIHERGLRDKIHLKAGIFGAEAWSEQMRQDIQKSLGIKAYDIYGLTELSGPGVAYECSAQTGMHINEDHFIAEIIDPDTGEVLPEGTQGELVFTSITKQAFPLLRYRTRDICILRREACPCGRTHIKMCKPMGRSDDMLIVKGVNVFPSQIETVLLEQGYTSNYQIVVDRVNNSDTLDVLVEMTP
;
A
#
# COMPACT_ATOMS: atom_id res chain seq x y z
N GLY A 1 3.54 -3.66 16.70
CA GLY A 1 3.07 -2.30 16.87
C GLY A 1 1.85 -2.20 17.80
N LYS A 2 1.44 -0.98 18.17
CA LYS A 2 0.20 -0.78 18.92
C LYS A 2 -0.99 -1.16 18.06
N ARG A 3 -2.00 -1.80 18.65
CA ARG A 3 -3.25 -2.15 17.94
C ARG A 3 -3.99 -0.87 17.57
N VAL A 4 -4.42 -0.77 16.33
CA VAL A 4 -5.35 0.25 15.86
C VAL A 4 -6.69 -0.40 15.62
N VAL A 5 -7.75 0.16 16.19
CA VAL A 5 -9.13 -0.30 15.98
C VAL A 5 -9.85 0.76 15.17
N ALA A 6 -10.21 0.43 13.94
CA ALA A 6 -10.99 1.27 13.07
C ALA A 6 -12.45 0.84 13.09
N PHE A 7 -13.35 1.81 13.15
CA PHE A 7 -14.80 1.59 13.16
C PHE A 7 -15.38 2.03 11.82
N TYR A 8 -16.42 1.33 11.38
CA TYR A 8 -17.12 1.60 10.12
C TYR A 8 -18.62 1.45 10.31
N THR A 9 -19.39 2.38 9.78
CA THR A 9 -20.81 2.16 9.51
C THR A 9 -20.94 1.35 8.20
N LYS A 10 -22.16 0.98 7.84
CA LYS A 10 -22.43 0.36 6.54
C LYS A 10 -22.08 1.31 5.39
N GLU A 11 -22.43 2.57 5.56
CA GLU A 11 -22.15 3.65 4.60
C GLU A 11 -20.65 3.87 4.45
N ASP A 12 -19.88 3.81 5.55
CA ASP A 12 -18.42 3.89 5.50
C ASP A 12 -17.79 2.74 4.68
N ILE A 13 -18.33 1.53 4.82
CA ILE A 13 -17.88 0.38 4.03
C ILE A 13 -18.21 0.57 2.55
N ASP A 14 -19.42 1.03 2.24
CA ASP A 14 -19.85 1.28 0.85
C ASP A 14 -18.96 2.35 0.19
N LEU A 15 -18.62 3.41 0.91
CA LEU A 15 -17.71 4.46 0.49
C LEU A 15 -16.28 3.93 0.26
N TRP A 16 -15.77 3.16 1.21
CA TRP A 16 -14.46 2.54 1.09
C TRP A 16 -14.35 1.60 -0.11
N ASN A 17 -15.39 0.78 -0.32
CA ASN A 17 -15.49 -0.08 -1.50
C ASN A 17 -15.49 0.75 -2.79
N ASP A 18 -16.15 1.92 -2.80
CA ASP A 18 -16.13 2.83 -3.94
C ASP A 18 -14.73 3.38 -4.23
N CYS A 19 -14.00 3.83 -3.20
CA CYS A 19 -12.62 4.29 -3.33
C CYS A 19 -11.71 3.20 -3.94
N CYS A 20 -11.84 1.96 -3.46
CA CYS A 20 -11.09 0.83 -4.00
C CYS A 20 -11.52 0.44 -5.42
N ALA A 21 -12.82 0.52 -5.73
CA ALA A 21 -13.33 0.30 -7.09
C ALA A 21 -12.78 1.34 -8.09
N ARG A 22 -12.67 2.61 -7.67
CA ARG A 22 -12.05 3.67 -8.48
C ARG A 22 -10.56 3.38 -8.75
N ALA A 23 -9.82 2.87 -7.76
CA ALA A 23 -8.43 2.46 -7.94
C ALA A 23 -8.30 1.33 -8.97
N LEU A 24 -9.13 0.29 -8.85
CA LEU A 24 -9.19 -0.83 -9.80
C LEU A 24 -9.57 -0.35 -11.21
N ALA A 25 -10.59 0.48 -11.34
CA ALA A 25 -11.02 1.05 -12.62
C ALA A 25 -9.93 1.94 -13.25
N ALA A 26 -9.18 2.71 -12.43
CA ALA A 26 -8.08 3.53 -12.91
C ALA A 26 -6.90 2.70 -13.45
N ALA A 27 -6.73 1.48 -12.95
CA ALA A 27 -5.79 0.48 -13.45
C ALA A 27 -6.30 -0.30 -14.68
N GLY A 28 -7.52 -0.02 -15.13
CA GLY A 28 -8.14 -0.64 -16.30
C GLY A 28 -8.89 -1.95 -16.00
N ALA A 29 -9.23 -2.20 -14.74
CA ALA A 29 -10.10 -3.32 -14.38
C ALA A 29 -11.57 -3.00 -14.64
N GLY A 30 -12.37 -4.03 -14.92
CA GLY A 30 -13.81 -3.93 -15.18
C GLY A 30 -14.55 -5.24 -14.91
N PRO A 31 -15.85 -5.32 -15.21
CA PRO A 31 -16.68 -6.48 -14.90
C PRO A 31 -16.23 -7.81 -15.51
N GLU A 32 -15.49 -7.76 -16.61
CA GLU A 32 -14.96 -8.96 -17.29
C GLU A 32 -13.66 -9.49 -16.66
N ASP A 33 -13.17 -8.83 -15.61
CA ASP A 33 -11.90 -9.17 -15.00
C ASP A 33 -12.03 -10.14 -13.83
N VAL A 34 -10.98 -10.94 -13.65
CA VAL A 34 -10.78 -11.79 -12.48
C VAL A 34 -9.74 -11.14 -11.58
N CYS A 35 -10.18 -10.62 -10.46
CA CYS A 35 -9.34 -9.89 -9.50
C CYS A 35 -8.90 -10.81 -8.36
N GLN A 36 -7.62 -11.15 -8.34
CA GLN A 36 -7.03 -11.96 -7.27
C GLN A 36 -6.49 -11.06 -6.16
N VAL A 37 -7.12 -11.14 -4.98
CA VAL A 37 -6.73 -10.36 -3.80
C VAL A 37 -5.85 -11.23 -2.90
N ALA A 38 -4.55 -11.00 -2.97
CA ALA A 38 -3.50 -11.70 -2.26
C ALA A 38 -2.93 -10.87 -1.09
N TYR A 39 -3.73 -9.96 -0.53
CA TYR A 39 -3.51 -9.31 0.77
C TYR A 39 -4.10 -10.12 1.91
N GLY A 40 -3.54 -9.99 3.10
CA GLY A 40 -4.10 -10.62 4.30
C GLY A 40 -5.52 -10.11 4.63
N TYR A 41 -6.36 -11.02 5.13
CA TYR A 41 -7.74 -10.71 5.57
C TYR A 41 -7.89 -10.73 7.10
N GLY A 42 -6.85 -11.03 7.82
CA GLY A 42 -6.88 -11.10 9.29
C GLY A 42 -6.86 -9.71 9.94
N LEU A 43 -5.82 -9.42 10.69
CA LEU A 43 -5.63 -8.12 11.35
C LEU A 43 -4.97 -7.09 10.40
N PHE A 44 -5.43 -7.03 9.16
CA PHE A 44 -4.92 -6.17 8.11
C PHE A 44 -6.06 -5.71 7.18
N THR A 45 -6.15 -4.43 6.90
CA THR A 45 -7.28 -3.85 6.16
C THR A 45 -7.18 -4.02 4.64
N GLY A 46 -5.98 -4.27 4.10
CA GLY A 46 -5.73 -4.27 2.66
C GLY A 46 -6.62 -5.22 1.86
N GLY A 47 -6.77 -6.46 2.34
CA GLY A 47 -7.60 -7.47 1.70
C GLY A 47 -9.07 -7.05 1.60
N PHE A 48 -9.65 -6.56 2.69
CA PHE A 48 -11.07 -6.22 2.74
C PHE A 48 -11.45 -5.12 1.76
N GLY A 49 -10.69 -4.02 1.73
CA GLY A 49 -11.00 -2.88 0.86
C GLY A 49 -10.95 -3.25 -0.62
N LEU A 50 -9.87 -3.92 -1.05
CA LEU A 50 -9.72 -4.32 -2.44
C LEU A 50 -10.72 -5.41 -2.85
N ASN A 51 -11.07 -6.33 -1.94
CA ASN A 51 -12.12 -7.32 -2.15
C ASN A 51 -13.48 -6.63 -2.39
N GLY A 52 -13.88 -5.73 -1.49
CA GLY A 52 -15.15 -5.02 -1.62
C GLY A 52 -15.19 -4.12 -2.85
N GLY A 53 -14.08 -3.44 -3.16
CA GLY A 53 -13.94 -2.62 -4.37
C GLY A 53 -14.04 -3.44 -5.66
N SER A 54 -13.40 -4.61 -5.71
CA SER A 54 -13.48 -5.54 -6.83
C SER A 54 -14.91 -6.04 -7.07
N GLN A 55 -15.59 -6.44 -6.00
CA GLN A 55 -17.00 -6.86 -6.08
C GLN A 55 -17.92 -5.71 -6.53
N LYS A 56 -17.70 -4.49 -6.01
CA LYS A 56 -18.46 -3.31 -6.40
C LYS A 56 -18.25 -2.95 -7.88
N LEU A 57 -17.05 -3.15 -8.40
CA LEU A 57 -16.71 -2.95 -9.80
C LEU A 57 -17.31 -4.04 -10.72
N GLY A 58 -17.75 -5.15 -10.14
CA GLY A 58 -18.38 -6.26 -10.87
C GLY A 58 -17.39 -7.35 -11.32
N CYS A 59 -16.13 -7.31 -10.86
CA CYS A 59 -15.16 -8.35 -11.18
C CYS A 59 -15.50 -9.69 -10.49
N LEU A 60 -15.06 -10.80 -11.08
CA LEU A 60 -14.92 -12.05 -10.32
C LEU A 60 -13.80 -11.88 -9.30
N THR A 61 -14.13 -11.89 -8.02
CA THR A 61 -13.17 -11.64 -6.94
C THR A 61 -12.69 -12.93 -6.29
N LEU A 62 -11.38 -13.15 -6.27
CA LEU A 62 -10.73 -14.29 -5.63
C LEU A 62 -10.06 -13.85 -4.32
N PRO A 63 -10.66 -14.12 -3.14
CA PRO A 63 -10.15 -13.69 -1.83
C PRO A 63 -9.08 -14.66 -1.31
N MET A 64 -7.90 -14.66 -1.92
CA MET A 64 -6.86 -15.65 -1.71
C MET A 64 -6.11 -15.48 -0.38
N SER A 65 -6.10 -14.26 0.21
CA SER A 65 -5.23 -13.89 1.32
C SER A 65 -3.74 -13.92 0.92
N SER A 66 -2.85 -13.62 1.85
CA SER A 66 -1.40 -13.65 1.62
C SER A 66 -0.82 -15.06 1.82
N GLY A 67 0.33 -15.32 1.22
CA GLY A 67 1.04 -16.61 1.33
C GLY A 67 0.45 -17.72 0.46
N ASN A 68 0.86 -18.96 0.73
CA ASN A 68 0.49 -20.17 -0.02
C ASN A 68 0.68 -20.02 -1.54
N THR A 69 1.91 -19.76 -1.95
CA THR A 69 2.29 -19.44 -3.33
C THR A 69 1.79 -20.47 -4.34
N ASP A 70 1.87 -21.77 -4.03
CA ASP A 70 1.38 -22.82 -4.92
C ASP A 70 -0.09 -22.67 -5.27
N ARG A 71 -0.91 -22.37 -4.27
CA ARG A 71 -2.35 -22.12 -4.45
C ARG A 71 -2.59 -20.81 -5.21
N GLN A 72 -1.80 -19.76 -4.95
CA GLN A 72 -1.90 -18.51 -5.71
C GLN A 72 -1.70 -18.75 -7.21
N LEU A 73 -0.65 -19.47 -7.57
CA LEU A 73 -0.32 -19.76 -8.98
C LEU A 73 -1.35 -20.69 -9.62
N GLN A 74 -1.79 -21.72 -8.89
CA GLN A 74 -2.84 -22.62 -9.37
C GLN A 74 -4.13 -21.86 -9.70
N PHE A 75 -4.59 -20.96 -8.83
CA PHE A 75 -5.80 -20.18 -9.08
C PHE A 75 -5.62 -19.15 -10.20
N MET A 76 -4.42 -18.58 -10.36
CA MET A 76 -4.11 -17.72 -11.52
C MET A 76 -4.26 -18.49 -12.84
N GLU A 77 -3.80 -19.74 -12.91
CA GLU A 77 -3.93 -20.60 -14.09
C GLU A 77 -5.38 -21.09 -14.28
N ASP A 78 -5.99 -21.68 -13.25
CA ASP A 78 -7.29 -22.34 -13.35
C ASP A 78 -8.45 -21.36 -13.60
N LEU A 79 -8.40 -20.17 -13.00
CA LEU A 79 -9.46 -19.17 -13.06
C LEU A 79 -9.10 -17.95 -13.93
N GLY A 80 -7.91 -17.92 -14.51
CA GLY A 80 -7.49 -16.88 -15.44
C GLY A 80 -7.43 -15.50 -14.82
N SER A 81 -6.78 -15.34 -13.64
CA SER A 81 -6.64 -14.05 -12.98
C SER A 81 -6.05 -12.99 -13.91
N THR A 82 -6.70 -11.85 -14.04
CA THR A 82 -6.28 -10.72 -14.90
C THR A 82 -5.75 -9.52 -14.11
N VAL A 83 -6.15 -9.39 -12.83
CA VAL A 83 -5.71 -8.33 -11.93
C VAL A 83 -5.18 -8.94 -10.64
N LEU A 84 -3.98 -8.54 -10.22
CA LEU A 84 -3.35 -8.98 -8.98
C LEU A 84 -3.29 -7.83 -7.98
N CYS A 85 -3.77 -8.04 -6.75
CA CYS A 85 -3.68 -7.10 -5.64
C CYS A 85 -2.85 -7.72 -4.51
N CYS A 86 -1.67 -7.18 -4.24
CA CYS A 86 -0.78 -7.66 -3.16
C CYS A 86 0.26 -6.60 -2.79
N THR A 87 1.16 -6.90 -1.85
CA THR A 87 2.33 -6.05 -1.61
C THR A 87 3.32 -6.14 -2.78
N PRO A 88 4.11 -5.07 -3.05
CA PRO A 88 5.11 -5.09 -4.11
C PRO A 88 6.13 -6.22 -3.97
N SER A 89 6.61 -6.48 -2.74
CA SER A 89 7.54 -7.57 -2.46
C SER A 89 6.96 -8.94 -2.81
N TYR A 90 5.67 -9.15 -2.50
CA TYR A 90 5.00 -10.40 -2.85
C TYR A 90 4.75 -10.53 -4.37
N ALA A 91 4.47 -9.43 -5.06
CA ALA A 91 4.37 -9.43 -6.52
C ALA A 91 5.69 -9.82 -7.19
N ALA A 92 6.83 -9.30 -6.70
CA ALA A 92 8.16 -9.68 -7.18
C ALA A 92 8.45 -11.16 -6.93
N TYR A 93 8.13 -11.66 -5.74
CA TYR A 93 8.29 -13.08 -5.41
C TYR A 93 7.41 -14.00 -6.29
N LEU A 94 6.15 -13.61 -6.54
CA LEU A 94 5.28 -14.34 -7.46
C LEU A 94 5.84 -14.33 -8.89
N ALA A 95 6.41 -13.20 -9.33
CA ALA A 95 7.03 -13.08 -10.65
C ALA A 95 8.21 -14.06 -10.83
N GLU A 96 9.07 -14.19 -9.83
CA GLU A 96 10.15 -15.17 -9.79
C GLU A 96 9.60 -16.60 -9.85
N SER A 97 8.63 -16.91 -8.98
CA SER A 97 8.01 -18.25 -8.92
C SER A 97 7.32 -18.65 -10.24
N ILE A 98 6.67 -17.71 -10.92
CA ILE A 98 6.06 -17.92 -12.24
C ILE A 98 7.13 -18.24 -13.29
N HIS A 99 8.25 -17.51 -13.26
CA HIS A 99 9.35 -17.72 -14.18
C HIS A 99 10.02 -19.08 -13.96
N GLU A 100 10.38 -19.40 -12.71
CA GLU A 100 11.03 -20.68 -12.35
C GLU A 100 10.21 -21.91 -12.74
N ARG A 101 8.88 -21.79 -12.65
CA ARG A 101 7.95 -22.89 -12.96
C ARG A 101 7.50 -22.91 -14.43
N GLY A 102 7.97 -21.97 -15.26
CA GLY A 102 7.60 -21.88 -16.68
C GLY A 102 6.10 -21.63 -16.91
N LEU A 103 5.44 -20.89 -15.98
CA LEU A 103 3.99 -20.65 -16.04
C LEU A 103 3.60 -19.37 -16.78
N ARG A 104 4.57 -18.61 -17.31
CA ARG A 104 4.30 -17.29 -17.90
C ARG A 104 3.21 -17.30 -18.96
N ASP A 105 3.24 -18.29 -19.85
CA ASP A 105 2.30 -18.42 -20.97
C ASP A 105 0.89 -18.87 -20.55
N LYS A 106 0.73 -19.33 -19.31
CA LYS A 106 -0.53 -19.78 -18.74
C LYS A 106 -1.21 -18.74 -17.86
N ILE A 107 -0.50 -17.67 -17.51
CA ILE A 107 -0.98 -16.60 -16.62
C ILE A 107 -1.33 -15.35 -17.42
N HIS A 108 -2.56 -14.85 -17.25
CA HIS A 108 -3.16 -13.82 -18.09
C HIS A 108 -3.26 -12.46 -17.37
N LEU A 109 -2.41 -12.19 -16.38
CA LEU A 109 -2.37 -10.91 -15.70
C LEU A 109 -2.12 -9.76 -16.67
N LYS A 110 -2.87 -8.67 -16.54
CA LYS A 110 -2.72 -7.42 -17.28
C LYS A 110 -2.38 -6.22 -16.41
N ALA A 111 -2.79 -6.26 -15.14
CA ALA A 111 -2.56 -5.18 -14.18
C ALA A 111 -2.25 -5.72 -12.79
N GLY A 112 -1.43 -4.97 -12.06
CA GLY A 112 -1.18 -5.17 -10.63
C GLY A 112 -1.48 -3.91 -9.85
N ILE A 113 -2.09 -4.03 -8.67
CA ILE A 113 -2.35 -2.94 -7.75
C ILE A 113 -1.62 -3.26 -6.46
N PHE A 114 -0.56 -2.51 -6.19
CA PHE A 114 0.41 -2.79 -5.15
C PHE A 114 0.51 -1.64 -4.17
N GLY A 115 0.69 -1.93 -2.89
CA GLY A 115 0.82 -0.93 -1.84
C GLY A 115 1.15 -1.56 -0.49
N ALA A 116 0.99 -0.78 0.58
CA ALA A 116 1.33 -1.12 1.96
C ALA A 116 2.83 -1.21 2.25
N GLU A 117 3.69 -1.11 1.24
CA GLU A 117 5.15 -1.08 1.37
C GLU A 117 5.72 0.01 0.45
N ALA A 118 6.84 0.59 0.85
CA ALA A 118 7.63 1.42 -0.06
C ALA A 118 8.31 0.54 -1.13
N TRP A 119 8.28 0.96 -2.38
CA TRP A 119 8.93 0.26 -3.48
C TRP A 119 9.51 1.22 -4.51
N SER A 120 10.64 0.83 -5.08
CA SER A 120 11.39 1.66 -6.02
C SER A 120 10.80 1.59 -7.43
N GLU A 121 11.13 2.56 -8.26
CA GLU A 121 10.76 2.52 -9.69
C GLU A 121 11.47 1.37 -10.42
N GLN A 122 12.68 1.00 -10.01
CA GLN A 122 13.37 -0.17 -10.54
C GLN A 122 12.57 -1.45 -10.27
N MET A 123 12.11 -1.65 -9.03
CA MET A 123 11.26 -2.79 -8.67
C MET A 123 9.95 -2.82 -9.46
N ARG A 124 9.33 -1.65 -9.70
CA ARG A 124 8.16 -1.53 -10.59
C ARG A 124 8.46 -2.07 -11.98
N GLN A 125 9.57 -1.61 -12.59
CA GLN A 125 9.96 -2.00 -13.94
C GLN A 125 10.24 -3.50 -14.02
N ASP A 126 10.91 -4.07 -13.03
CA ASP A 126 11.23 -5.50 -12.96
C ASP A 126 9.94 -6.34 -12.87
N ILE A 127 9.01 -5.97 -12.00
CA ILE A 127 7.70 -6.63 -11.89
C ILE A 127 6.93 -6.52 -13.21
N GLN A 128 6.83 -5.31 -13.78
CA GLN A 128 6.12 -5.09 -15.04
C GLN A 128 6.70 -5.92 -16.17
N LYS A 129 8.03 -5.98 -16.28
CA LYS A 129 8.73 -6.75 -17.30
C LYS A 129 8.52 -8.25 -17.11
N SER A 130 8.67 -8.75 -15.89
CA SER A 130 8.58 -10.17 -15.58
C SER A 130 7.17 -10.72 -15.76
N LEU A 131 6.15 -9.98 -15.29
CA LEU A 131 4.75 -10.38 -15.39
C LEU A 131 4.05 -9.90 -16.66
N GLY A 132 4.66 -9.01 -17.46
CA GLY A 132 4.04 -8.42 -18.65
C GLY A 132 2.80 -7.60 -18.34
N ILE A 133 2.78 -6.90 -17.21
CA ILE A 133 1.64 -6.13 -16.69
C ILE A 133 1.98 -4.65 -16.59
N LYS A 134 0.96 -3.81 -16.28
CA LYS A 134 1.19 -2.51 -15.68
C LYS A 134 0.99 -2.61 -14.16
N ALA A 135 1.91 -2.02 -13.39
CA ALA A 135 1.91 -2.03 -11.93
C ALA A 135 1.58 -0.64 -11.38
N TYR A 136 0.51 -0.54 -10.63
CA TYR A 136 -0.05 0.69 -10.09
C TYR A 136 0.11 0.75 -8.57
N ASP A 137 0.40 1.93 -8.05
CA ASP A 137 0.48 2.18 -6.62
C ASP A 137 -0.90 2.51 -6.05
N ILE A 138 -1.15 2.03 -4.83
CA ILE A 138 -2.32 2.38 -4.02
C ILE A 138 -1.88 2.74 -2.61
N TYR A 139 -2.39 3.85 -2.10
CA TYR A 139 -2.06 4.35 -0.78
C TYR A 139 -3.29 4.36 0.13
N GLY A 140 -3.06 4.12 1.40
CA GLY A 140 -4.04 4.25 2.48
C GLY A 140 -3.49 3.83 3.82
N LEU A 141 -4.26 4.10 4.86
CA LEU A 141 -3.95 3.83 6.26
C LEU A 141 -5.18 3.20 6.91
N THR A 142 -4.96 2.24 7.80
CA THR A 142 -6.04 1.63 8.61
C THR A 142 -6.84 2.69 9.37
N GLU A 143 -6.18 3.71 9.87
CA GLU A 143 -6.76 4.81 10.65
C GLU A 143 -7.76 5.64 9.85
N LEU A 144 -7.50 5.84 8.55
CA LEU A 144 -8.43 6.59 7.68
C LEU A 144 -9.56 5.70 7.17
N SER A 145 -9.25 4.78 6.26
CA SER A 145 -10.24 3.85 5.70
C SER A 145 -9.59 2.58 5.13
N GLY A 146 -8.27 2.38 5.31
CA GLY A 146 -7.52 1.35 4.61
C GLY A 146 -7.06 1.80 3.23
N PRO A 147 -6.79 0.89 2.27
CA PRO A 147 -6.37 1.24 0.92
C PRO A 147 -7.44 2.03 0.16
N GLY A 148 -7.03 2.81 -0.83
CA GLY A 148 -7.94 3.58 -1.68
C GLY A 148 -8.09 5.04 -1.27
N VAL A 149 -7.33 5.55 -0.29
CA VAL A 149 -7.27 7.00 -0.02
C VAL A 149 -6.70 7.73 -1.23
N ALA A 150 -5.64 7.17 -1.83
CA ALA A 150 -5.09 7.62 -3.09
C ALA A 150 -4.66 6.43 -3.97
N TYR A 151 -4.62 6.64 -5.29
CA TYR A 151 -4.30 5.60 -6.27
C TYR A 151 -3.71 6.17 -7.55
N GLU A 152 -2.86 5.41 -8.21
CA GLU A 152 -2.34 5.75 -9.54
C GLU A 152 -3.38 5.48 -10.65
N CYS A 153 -3.22 6.20 -11.73
CA CYS A 153 -3.91 5.97 -13.01
C CYS A 153 -2.92 5.52 -14.09
N SER A 154 -3.42 5.33 -15.31
CA SER A 154 -2.60 4.89 -16.46
C SER A 154 -1.40 5.78 -16.79
N ALA A 155 -1.40 7.04 -16.32
CA ALA A 155 -0.29 7.98 -16.51
C ALA A 155 0.91 7.71 -15.58
N GLN A 156 0.69 7.06 -14.42
CA GLN A 156 1.72 6.72 -13.43
C GLN A 156 2.60 7.92 -12.99
N THR A 157 1.99 9.10 -12.87
CA THR A 157 2.66 10.37 -12.51
C THR A 157 2.30 10.86 -11.11
N GLY A 158 1.92 9.96 -10.23
CA GLY A 158 1.47 10.20 -8.87
C GLY A 158 0.06 9.65 -8.63
N MET A 159 -0.30 9.57 -7.37
CA MET A 159 -1.57 8.99 -6.92
C MET A 159 -2.62 10.08 -6.74
N HIS A 160 -3.76 9.95 -7.42
CA HIS A 160 -4.93 10.79 -7.23
C HIS A 160 -5.57 10.54 -5.88
N ILE A 161 -5.77 11.58 -5.09
CA ILE A 161 -6.47 11.52 -3.81
C ILE A 161 -7.97 11.59 -4.07
N ASN A 162 -8.77 10.79 -3.37
CA ASN A 162 -10.22 10.88 -3.38
C ASN A 162 -10.69 12.11 -2.58
N GLU A 163 -10.58 13.32 -3.20
CA GLU A 163 -10.85 14.62 -2.57
C GLU A 163 -12.33 14.82 -2.16
N ASP A 164 -13.22 14.03 -2.69
CA ASP A 164 -14.62 13.97 -2.25
C ASP A 164 -14.80 13.30 -0.88
N HIS A 165 -13.76 12.61 -0.40
CA HIS A 165 -13.75 11.89 0.87
C HIS A 165 -12.65 12.34 1.84
N PHE A 166 -11.55 12.90 1.31
CA PHE A 166 -10.36 13.24 2.09
C PHE A 166 -9.82 14.61 1.68
N ILE A 167 -9.64 15.49 2.65
CA ILE A 167 -8.83 16.71 2.47
C ILE A 167 -7.39 16.36 2.81
N ALA A 168 -6.47 16.65 1.90
CA ALA A 168 -5.04 16.46 2.10
C ALA A 168 -4.33 17.80 2.27
N GLU A 169 -3.41 17.86 3.23
CA GLU A 169 -2.54 18.99 3.50
C GLU A 169 -1.09 18.51 3.58
N ILE A 170 -0.15 19.37 3.24
CA ILE A 170 1.27 19.17 3.58
C ILE A 170 1.61 20.17 4.68
N ILE A 171 2.26 19.69 5.73
CA ILE A 171 2.70 20.53 6.84
C ILE A 171 4.20 20.41 7.07
N ASP A 172 4.76 21.44 7.67
CA ASP A 172 6.08 21.35 8.29
C ASP A 172 5.99 20.41 9.50
N PRO A 173 6.81 19.33 9.58
CA PRO A 173 6.70 18.33 10.65
C PRO A 173 7.01 18.88 12.06
N ASP A 174 7.80 19.96 12.16
CA ASP A 174 8.23 20.55 13.43
C ASP A 174 7.25 21.61 13.91
N THR A 175 6.84 22.53 13.04
CA THR A 175 5.96 23.66 13.40
C THR A 175 4.48 23.33 13.26
N GLY A 176 4.11 22.38 12.39
CA GLY A 176 2.73 22.04 12.05
C GLY A 176 2.05 23.06 11.12
N GLU A 177 2.79 24.03 10.60
CA GLU A 177 2.29 25.02 9.65
C GLU A 177 2.02 24.38 8.29
N VAL A 178 0.93 24.80 7.63
CA VAL A 178 0.59 24.32 6.28
C VAL A 178 1.55 24.90 5.27
N LEU A 179 2.11 24.03 4.44
CA LEU A 179 3.03 24.40 3.37
C LEU A 179 2.30 24.50 2.02
N PRO A 180 2.80 25.32 1.10
CA PRO A 180 2.24 25.42 -0.25
C PRO A 180 2.32 24.11 -1.03
N GLU A 181 1.38 23.90 -1.96
CA GLU A 181 1.45 22.80 -2.93
C GLU A 181 2.80 22.82 -3.68
N GLY A 182 3.35 21.63 -3.93
CA GLY A 182 4.67 21.46 -4.54
C GLY A 182 5.84 21.45 -3.55
N THR A 183 5.58 21.76 -2.27
CA THR A 183 6.58 21.69 -1.20
C THR A 183 6.60 20.30 -0.58
N GLN A 184 7.77 19.83 -0.18
CA GLN A 184 7.92 18.59 0.59
C GLN A 184 7.60 18.84 2.06
N GLY A 185 6.82 17.96 2.68
CA GLY A 185 6.51 18.00 4.10
C GLY A 185 5.73 16.78 4.55
N GLU A 186 5.23 16.80 5.76
CA GLU A 186 4.42 15.71 6.32
C GLU A 186 3.00 15.76 5.78
N LEU A 187 2.52 14.62 5.29
CA LEU A 187 1.16 14.47 4.77
C LEU A 187 0.15 14.36 5.92
N VAL A 188 -0.92 15.13 5.81
CA VAL A 188 -2.02 15.19 6.78
C VAL A 188 -3.34 14.96 6.06
N PHE A 189 -4.22 14.18 6.64
CA PHE A 189 -5.56 13.94 6.11
C PHE A 189 -6.67 14.33 7.09
N THR A 190 -7.74 14.87 6.54
CA THR A 190 -9.03 15.02 7.22
C THR A 190 -10.07 14.18 6.48
N SER A 191 -10.75 13.29 7.21
CA SER A 191 -11.88 12.53 6.68
C SER A 191 -13.13 13.42 6.68
N ILE A 192 -13.78 13.62 5.53
CA ILE A 192 -14.97 14.49 5.42
C ILE A 192 -16.29 13.73 5.31
N THR A 193 -16.24 12.47 4.91
CA THR A 193 -17.46 11.67 4.72
C THR A 193 -17.57 10.48 5.65
N LYS A 194 -16.48 10.07 6.31
CA LYS A 194 -16.47 8.93 7.23
C LYS A 194 -17.30 9.26 8.47
N GLN A 195 -18.29 8.42 8.79
CA GLN A 195 -19.22 8.62 9.90
C GLN A 195 -18.70 8.04 11.20
N ALA A 196 -18.19 6.81 11.17
CA ALA A 196 -17.59 6.18 12.32
C ALA A 196 -16.12 6.52 12.42
N PHE A 197 -15.70 7.10 13.54
CA PHE A 197 -14.32 7.47 13.79
C PHE A 197 -13.72 8.43 12.73
N PRO A 198 -14.35 9.59 12.44
CA PRO A 198 -13.77 10.57 11.53
C PRO A 198 -12.50 11.16 12.14
N LEU A 199 -11.48 11.34 11.30
CA LEU A 199 -10.22 11.95 11.71
C LEU A 199 -10.11 13.37 11.16
N LEU A 200 -9.74 14.32 12.03
CA LEU A 200 -9.47 15.71 11.68
C LEU A 200 -7.98 15.97 11.75
N ARG A 201 -7.39 16.43 10.65
CA ARG A 201 -5.97 16.75 10.52
C ARG A 201 -5.06 15.66 11.08
N TYR A 202 -5.31 14.41 10.66
CA TYR A 202 -4.52 13.26 11.09
C TYR A 202 -3.14 13.30 10.44
N ARG A 203 -2.11 13.40 11.26
CA ARG A 203 -0.71 13.38 10.84
C ARG A 203 -0.29 11.96 10.51
N THR A 204 -0.06 11.68 9.22
CA THR A 204 0.32 10.32 8.76
C THR A 204 1.75 9.95 9.11
N ARG A 205 2.59 10.96 9.36
CA ARG A 205 4.04 10.87 9.48
C ARG A 205 4.76 10.57 8.16
N ASP A 206 4.05 10.35 7.08
CA ASP A 206 4.65 10.15 5.76
C ASP A 206 5.09 11.48 5.16
N ILE A 207 6.31 11.52 4.64
CA ILE A 207 6.85 12.69 3.92
C ILE A 207 6.44 12.60 2.46
N CYS A 208 5.79 13.64 1.97
CA CYS A 208 5.16 13.65 0.65
C CYS A 208 5.20 15.04 0.00
N ILE A 209 4.79 15.11 -1.27
CA ILE A 209 4.53 16.34 -2.01
C ILE A 209 3.14 16.23 -2.64
N LEU A 210 2.33 17.27 -2.49
CA LEU A 210 1.04 17.41 -3.18
C LEU A 210 1.18 18.31 -4.39
N ARG A 211 0.54 17.95 -5.52
CA ARG A 211 0.53 18.73 -6.75
C ARG A 211 -0.85 18.72 -7.40
N ARG A 212 -1.34 19.91 -7.73
CA ARG A 212 -2.55 20.07 -8.55
C ARG A 212 -2.14 20.37 -9.98
N GLU A 213 -2.18 19.37 -10.81
CA GLU A 213 -1.79 19.45 -12.21
C GLU A 213 -2.73 18.65 -13.11
N ALA A 214 -2.87 19.06 -14.35
CA ALA A 214 -3.65 18.30 -15.33
C ALA A 214 -3.07 16.90 -15.51
N CYS A 215 -3.92 15.88 -15.50
CA CYS A 215 -3.51 14.52 -15.74
C CYS A 215 -4.04 14.03 -17.09
N PRO A 216 -3.22 13.33 -17.91
CA PRO A 216 -3.68 12.75 -19.18
C PRO A 216 -4.89 11.81 -19.06
N CYS A 217 -5.14 11.26 -17.87
CA CYS A 217 -6.30 10.42 -17.59
C CYS A 217 -7.62 11.20 -17.48
N GLY A 218 -7.59 12.54 -17.52
CA GLY A 218 -8.73 13.44 -17.39
C GLY A 218 -9.20 13.73 -15.95
N ARG A 219 -8.59 13.11 -14.94
CA ARG A 219 -8.92 13.41 -13.53
C ARG A 219 -8.30 14.74 -13.10
N THR A 220 -9.04 15.47 -12.28
CA THR A 220 -8.66 16.80 -11.77
C THR A 220 -8.25 16.77 -10.29
N HIS A 221 -8.36 15.62 -9.64
CA HIS A 221 -7.97 15.44 -8.25
C HIS A 221 -6.50 15.79 -8.01
N ILE A 222 -6.22 16.37 -6.86
CA ILE A 222 -4.84 16.57 -6.41
C ILE A 222 -4.09 15.24 -6.39
N LYS A 223 -2.82 15.27 -6.74
CA LYS A 223 -1.97 14.09 -6.71
C LYS A 223 -0.95 14.20 -5.59
N MET A 224 -0.71 13.07 -4.93
CA MET A 224 0.43 12.89 -4.04
C MET A 224 1.53 12.10 -4.76
N CYS A 225 2.79 12.39 -4.44
CA CYS A 225 3.90 11.52 -4.83
C CYS A 225 3.89 10.24 -3.97
N LYS A 226 4.72 9.26 -4.31
CA LYS A 226 5.03 8.17 -3.38
C LYS A 226 5.61 8.75 -2.08
N PRO A 227 5.26 8.20 -0.91
CA PRO A 227 5.93 8.57 0.32
C PRO A 227 7.45 8.41 0.19
N MET A 228 8.19 9.45 0.56
CA MET A 228 9.65 9.52 0.42
C MET A 228 10.39 9.10 1.70
N GLY A 229 9.63 8.83 2.76
CA GLY A 229 10.12 8.48 4.08
C GLY A 229 9.08 8.83 5.14
N ARG A 230 9.50 8.82 6.40
CA ARG A 230 8.64 9.16 7.55
C ARG A 230 9.34 10.18 8.45
N SER A 231 8.53 10.97 9.16
CA SER A 231 9.01 11.97 10.13
C SER A 231 9.23 11.39 11.54
N ASP A 232 8.90 10.13 11.80
CA ASP A 232 8.92 9.49 13.12
C ASP A 232 9.83 8.25 13.20
N ASP A 233 10.79 8.13 12.30
CA ASP A 233 11.76 7.00 12.20
C ASP A 233 11.13 5.60 12.14
N MET A 234 9.81 5.50 11.96
CA MET A 234 9.15 4.20 11.82
C MET A 234 9.65 3.47 10.58
N LEU A 235 10.05 2.23 10.76
CA LEU A 235 10.44 1.32 9.68
C LEU A 235 9.26 0.45 9.26
N ILE A 236 9.16 0.13 7.98
CA ILE A 236 8.22 -0.87 7.48
C ILE A 236 9.05 -2.07 7.00
N VAL A 237 8.88 -3.21 7.67
CA VAL A 237 9.61 -4.45 7.35
C VAL A 237 8.61 -5.54 7.05
N LYS A 238 8.61 -6.06 5.83
CA LYS A 238 7.62 -7.07 5.36
C LYS A 238 6.16 -6.66 5.61
N GLY A 239 5.84 -5.36 5.42
CA GLY A 239 4.50 -4.81 5.69
C GLY A 239 4.16 -4.63 7.17
N VAL A 240 5.12 -4.83 8.07
CA VAL A 240 4.96 -4.63 9.52
C VAL A 240 5.63 -3.34 9.95
N ASN A 241 4.89 -2.50 10.68
CA ASN A 241 5.42 -1.27 11.25
C ASN A 241 6.32 -1.59 12.45
N VAL A 242 7.57 -1.19 12.37
CA VAL A 242 8.59 -1.39 13.40
C VAL A 242 9.07 -0.03 13.88
N PHE A 243 8.93 0.22 15.17
CA PHE A 243 9.44 1.45 15.78
C PHE A 243 10.77 1.15 16.50
N PRO A 244 11.85 1.88 16.21
CA PRO A 244 13.14 1.72 16.91
C PRO A 244 13.01 1.75 18.43
N SER A 245 12.15 2.64 18.96
CA SER A 245 11.88 2.73 20.40
C SER A 245 11.28 1.47 21.02
N GLN A 246 10.55 0.65 20.25
CA GLN A 246 10.01 -0.63 20.74
C GLN A 246 11.12 -1.69 20.84
N ILE A 247 12.05 -1.70 19.86
CA ILE A 247 13.22 -2.56 19.89
C ILE A 247 14.09 -2.19 21.09
N GLU A 248 14.36 -0.89 21.29
CA GLU A 248 15.13 -0.38 22.41
C GLU A 248 14.56 -0.81 23.76
N THR A 249 13.23 -0.69 23.93
CA THR A 249 12.54 -1.12 25.16
C THR A 249 12.84 -2.60 25.45
N VAL A 250 12.70 -3.47 24.45
CA VAL A 250 12.97 -4.91 24.61
C VAL A 250 14.44 -5.17 24.92
N LEU A 251 15.37 -4.48 24.27
CA LEU A 251 16.80 -4.64 24.53
C LEU A 251 17.14 -4.27 25.98
N LEU A 252 16.64 -3.13 26.46
CA LEU A 252 16.87 -2.67 27.83
C LEU A 252 16.22 -3.61 28.86
N GLU A 253 15.03 -4.11 28.62
CA GLU A 253 14.36 -5.10 29.50
C GLU A 253 15.15 -6.43 29.60
N GLN A 254 15.87 -6.79 28.54
CA GLN A 254 16.74 -7.97 28.53
C GLN A 254 18.17 -7.70 29.04
N GLY A 255 18.46 -6.48 29.51
CA GLY A 255 19.75 -6.10 30.09
C GLY A 255 20.83 -5.76 29.07
N TYR A 256 20.48 -5.53 27.80
CA TYR A 256 21.41 -5.02 26.80
C TYR A 256 21.61 -3.50 26.96
N THR A 257 22.66 -2.97 26.33
CA THR A 257 22.95 -1.53 26.33
C THR A 257 22.00 -0.77 25.39
N SER A 258 21.91 0.56 25.56
CA SER A 258 21.21 1.45 24.62
C SER A 258 22.00 1.71 23.33
N ASN A 259 23.21 1.17 23.21
CA ASN A 259 24.03 1.29 22.01
C ASN A 259 23.70 0.12 21.08
N TYR A 260 22.84 0.39 20.12
CA TYR A 260 22.42 -0.59 19.11
C TYR A 260 22.27 0.07 17.74
N GLN A 261 22.28 -0.76 16.70
CA GLN A 261 22.00 -0.36 15.33
C GLN A 261 20.97 -1.31 14.73
N ILE A 262 19.95 -0.74 14.13
CA ILE A 262 18.98 -1.49 13.32
C ILE A 262 19.44 -1.42 11.88
N VAL A 263 19.65 -2.59 11.27
CA VAL A 263 19.97 -2.74 9.85
C VAL A 263 18.75 -3.34 9.15
N VAL A 264 18.19 -2.59 8.23
CA VAL A 264 17.11 -3.08 7.35
C VAL A 264 17.70 -3.19 5.95
N ASP A 265 17.60 -4.37 5.36
CA ASP A 265 18.09 -4.64 4.02
C ASP A 265 17.01 -5.39 3.23
N ARG A 266 17.17 -5.43 1.92
CA ARG A 266 16.29 -6.18 1.03
C ARG A 266 17.10 -7.22 0.25
N VAL A 267 16.93 -8.47 0.65
CA VAL A 267 17.63 -9.61 0.05
C VAL A 267 16.60 -10.49 -0.67
N ASN A 268 16.82 -10.75 -1.94
CA ASN A 268 15.91 -11.57 -2.78
C ASN A 268 14.44 -11.08 -2.68
N ASN A 269 14.21 -9.77 -2.85
CA ASN A 269 12.91 -9.12 -2.75
C ASN A 269 12.18 -9.27 -1.39
N SER A 270 12.87 -9.70 -0.37
CA SER A 270 12.34 -9.79 1.00
C SER A 270 13.14 -8.90 1.94
N ASP A 271 12.44 -8.11 2.75
CA ASP A 271 13.09 -7.29 3.76
C ASP A 271 13.70 -8.20 4.85
N THR A 272 14.89 -7.84 5.31
CA THR A 272 15.52 -8.39 6.51
C THR A 272 15.65 -7.29 7.55
N LEU A 273 15.62 -7.67 8.82
CA LEU A 273 15.89 -6.76 9.92
C LEU A 273 16.86 -7.44 10.87
N ASP A 274 18.02 -6.84 11.04
CA ASP A 274 19.03 -7.24 11.99
C ASP A 274 19.19 -6.17 13.06
N VAL A 275 19.36 -6.58 14.30
CA VAL A 275 19.65 -5.68 15.42
C VAL A 275 21.04 -5.99 15.93
N LEU A 276 21.99 -5.09 15.66
CA LEU A 276 23.35 -5.18 16.14
C LEU A 276 23.44 -4.49 17.50
N VAL A 277 23.92 -5.19 18.52
CA VAL A 277 24.01 -4.67 19.89
C VAL A 277 25.47 -4.65 20.31
N GLU A 278 25.90 -3.55 20.91
CA GLU A 278 27.21 -3.46 21.50
C GLU A 278 27.32 -4.42 22.71
N MET A 279 28.24 -5.37 22.63
CA MET A 279 28.51 -6.24 23.76
C MET A 279 29.53 -5.55 24.66
N THR A 280 29.14 -5.23 25.88
CA THR A 280 30.10 -4.85 26.93
C THR A 280 30.87 -6.07 27.36
N PRO A 281 32.23 -5.97 27.51
CA PRO A 281 33.09 -7.09 27.94
C PRO A 281 32.77 -7.55 29.35
#